data_6e98b2eb2c9e98c8332d268b2555fc9f
#
_entry.id   6e98b2eb2c9e98c8332d268b2555fc9f
#
_cell.length_a   1.000
_cell.length_b   1.000
_cell.length_c   1.000
_cell.angle_alpha   90.00
_cell.angle_beta   90.00
_cell.angle_gamma   90.00
#
_symmetry.space_group_name_H-M   'P 1'
#
loop_
_entity.id
_entity.type
_entity.pdbx_description
1 polymer ?
#
loop_
_entity_poly.entity_id
_entity_poly.type
_entity_poly.pdbx_seq_one_letter_code
_entity_poly.pdbx_strand_id
1 'polypeptide(L)'
;MSLKLLNIIQRYPPALGGSEIYFQKLSEFLASKGHEVSVWTSNANNLESFWATEHPVLPCTEEVVSSVKVRRFKLFHIPLQRLVLKIISKIPIRTLQCLTFSHNPIMPEMLKLASRCDETFDAVHAGCFPYAYPIHAAMKLAKIKKIPFLLTPFLHLGNLDDPKNRIRKGYTHPALLMLAKNADALFAQTEFEAQTLEDLGIEPKRIHLQGMGVDLQSCTKGNSATARKLWQSQPNDIIVGHLANLSWDKGSTDLLLAMEILWRRGSAAKLVLAGPAMPSFEKAFRSFPFKDKVIRTGPLSAEEKKDFFASLDIFALPSRSDSFGIVLLEAWANGKPCVVYKAGGPGSLVKHESDGLVVPCDDINSLATALEKLIIDRKLSEQLGAAGNSRIAKEFLWEQKFQVFESALNSLI
;
A
#
# COMPACT_ATOMS: atom_id res chain seq x y z
N MET A 1 25.59 2.63 -17.96
CA MET A 1 25.25 1.58 -18.96
C MET A 1 23.72 1.46 -18.98
N SER A 2 23.09 1.35 -20.13
CA SER A 2 21.64 1.12 -20.21
C SER A 2 21.34 -0.35 -19.92
N LEU A 3 20.46 -0.63 -18.97
CA LEU A 3 20.05 -1.98 -18.57
C LEU A 3 18.66 -2.28 -19.12
N LYS A 4 18.37 -3.56 -19.35
CA LYS A 4 17.06 -4.08 -19.69
C LYS A 4 16.42 -4.70 -18.45
N LEU A 5 15.41 -4.05 -17.90
CA LEU A 5 14.81 -4.41 -16.63
C LEU A 5 13.37 -4.89 -16.81
N LEU A 6 13.01 -5.96 -16.12
CA LEU A 6 11.65 -6.48 -16.10
C LEU A 6 11.04 -6.34 -14.71
N ASN A 7 9.96 -5.58 -14.59
CA ASN A 7 9.13 -5.51 -13.40
C ASN A 7 7.91 -6.42 -13.55
N ILE A 8 7.60 -7.24 -12.55
CA ILE A 8 6.43 -8.13 -12.56
C ILE A 8 5.56 -7.86 -11.33
N ILE A 9 4.31 -7.47 -11.58
CA ILE A 9 3.36 -7.11 -10.53
C ILE A 9 1.95 -7.63 -10.87
N GLN A 10 1.13 -7.87 -9.84
CA GLN A 10 -0.23 -8.39 -10.00
C GLN A 10 -1.17 -7.47 -10.79
N ARG A 11 -1.06 -6.15 -10.63
CA ARG A 11 -1.81 -5.11 -11.39
C ARG A 11 -0.88 -3.92 -11.66
N TYR A 12 -1.21 -3.15 -12.69
CA TYR A 12 -0.49 -1.92 -13.06
C TYR A 12 -1.48 -0.85 -13.52
N PRO A 13 -1.17 0.43 -13.45
CA PRO A 13 -2.09 1.47 -13.89
C PRO A 13 -2.81 1.18 -15.22
N PRO A 14 -4.10 1.55 -15.35
CA PRO A 14 -4.86 2.47 -14.50
C PRO A 14 -5.39 1.89 -13.18
N ALA A 15 -5.11 0.61 -12.86
CA ALA A 15 -5.47 0.04 -11.57
C ALA A 15 -4.78 0.80 -10.42
N LEU A 16 -5.56 1.14 -9.39
CA LEU A 16 -5.10 1.95 -8.25
C LEU A 16 -4.73 1.09 -7.04
N GLY A 17 -3.64 1.44 -6.39
CA GLY A 17 -3.16 0.84 -5.15
C GLY A 17 -1.74 1.29 -4.81
N GLY A 18 -1.30 1.11 -3.57
CA GLY A 18 0.02 1.55 -3.13
C GLY A 18 1.17 0.84 -3.85
N SER A 19 1.09 -0.47 -4.02
CA SER A 19 2.07 -1.25 -4.76
C SER A 19 2.10 -0.91 -6.25
N GLU A 20 0.92 -0.66 -6.85
CA GLU A 20 0.80 -0.26 -8.25
C GLU A 20 1.47 1.09 -8.50
N ILE A 21 1.24 2.08 -7.62
CA ILE A 21 1.89 3.39 -7.66
C ILE A 21 3.41 3.24 -7.51
N TYR A 22 3.88 2.42 -6.57
CA TYR A 22 5.30 2.17 -6.37
C TYR A 22 5.96 1.61 -7.65
N PHE A 23 5.39 0.54 -8.24
CA PHE A 23 5.95 -0.06 -9.44
C PHE A 23 5.87 0.87 -10.65
N GLN A 24 4.82 1.68 -10.76
CA GLN A 24 4.72 2.71 -11.79
C GLN A 24 5.86 3.73 -11.63
N LYS A 25 5.97 4.34 -10.45
CA LYS A 25 6.97 5.38 -10.20
C LYS A 25 8.40 4.87 -10.32
N LEU A 26 8.67 3.65 -9.85
CA LEU A 26 9.96 3.00 -10.04
C LEU A 26 10.28 2.77 -11.52
N SER A 27 9.31 2.25 -12.29
CA SER A 27 9.50 1.98 -13.73
C SER A 27 9.74 3.29 -14.50
N GLU A 28 8.98 4.35 -14.21
CA GLU A 28 9.16 5.68 -14.79
C GLU A 28 10.53 6.29 -14.41
N PHE A 29 10.96 6.15 -13.17
CA PHE A 29 12.27 6.60 -12.69
C PHE A 29 13.40 5.89 -13.44
N LEU A 30 13.38 4.56 -13.51
CA LEU A 30 14.40 3.78 -14.22
C LEU A 30 14.45 4.10 -15.71
N ALA A 31 13.30 4.27 -16.36
CA ALA A 31 13.22 4.70 -17.76
C ALA A 31 13.80 6.11 -17.95
N SER A 32 13.56 7.04 -17.02
CA SER A 32 14.14 8.39 -17.06
C SER A 32 15.65 8.43 -16.89
N LYS A 33 16.23 7.38 -16.27
CA LYS A 33 17.70 7.19 -16.15
C LYS A 33 18.31 6.52 -17.40
N GLY A 34 17.49 6.23 -18.42
CA GLY A 34 17.93 5.65 -19.70
C GLY A 34 17.96 4.13 -19.75
N HIS A 35 17.29 3.44 -18.81
CA HIS A 35 17.11 2.00 -18.85
C HIS A 35 15.92 1.60 -19.75
N GLU A 36 15.99 0.43 -20.37
CA GLU A 36 14.85 -0.19 -21.05
C GLU A 36 14.01 -0.94 -20.01
N VAL A 37 12.81 -0.43 -19.71
CA VAL A 37 11.95 -1.02 -18.67
C VAL A 37 10.73 -1.67 -19.29
N SER A 38 10.51 -2.94 -18.95
CA SER A 38 9.32 -3.72 -19.27
C SER A 38 8.54 -4.05 -18.00
N VAL A 39 7.21 -4.04 -18.09
CA VAL A 39 6.31 -4.45 -17.01
C VAL A 39 5.42 -5.58 -17.49
N TRP A 40 5.44 -6.71 -16.78
CA TRP A 40 4.47 -7.79 -16.95
C TRP A 40 3.43 -7.72 -15.83
N THR A 41 2.16 -7.72 -16.19
CA THR A 41 1.07 -7.59 -15.23
C THR A 41 -0.19 -8.34 -15.70
N SER A 42 -1.18 -8.48 -14.82
CA SER A 42 -2.49 -8.98 -15.23
C SER A 42 -3.30 -7.91 -15.97
N ASN A 43 -4.36 -8.34 -16.63
CA ASN A 43 -5.35 -7.43 -17.20
C ASN A 43 -6.46 -7.02 -16.20
N ALA A 44 -6.28 -7.26 -14.90
CA ALA A 44 -7.23 -6.86 -13.87
C ALA A 44 -7.24 -5.35 -13.66
N ASN A 45 -8.44 -4.76 -13.57
CA ASN A 45 -8.59 -3.37 -13.18
C ASN A 45 -8.80 -3.20 -11.66
N ASN A 46 -9.45 -4.17 -11.01
CA ASN A 46 -9.61 -4.23 -9.55
C ASN A 46 -9.20 -5.60 -9.00
N LEU A 47 -9.18 -5.77 -7.67
CA LEU A 47 -8.76 -7.03 -7.05
C LEU A 47 -9.77 -8.15 -7.27
N GLU A 48 -11.06 -7.81 -7.33
CA GLU A 48 -12.15 -8.76 -7.53
C GLU A 48 -12.05 -9.45 -8.90
N SER A 49 -11.48 -8.77 -9.91
CA SER A 49 -11.21 -9.37 -11.22
C SER A 49 -10.31 -10.61 -11.17
N PHE A 50 -9.57 -10.84 -10.08
CA PHE A 50 -8.73 -12.04 -9.97
C PHE A 50 -9.53 -13.35 -9.83
N TRP A 51 -10.76 -13.27 -9.32
CA TRP A 51 -11.59 -14.46 -9.01
C TRP A 51 -13.04 -14.37 -9.44
N ALA A 52 -13.46 -13.25 -10.00
CA ALA A 52 -14.83 -13.00 -10.42
C ALA A 52 -14.84 -12.41 -11.85
N THR A 53 -15.55 -13.09 -12.75
CA THR A 53 -15.56 -12.77 -14.19
C THR A 53 -16.45 -11.58 -14.55
N GLU A 54 -17.36 -11.21 -13.66
CA GLU A 54 -18.27 -10.05 -13.82
C GLU A 54 -17.55 -8.69 -13.63
N HIS A 55 -16.36 -8.70 -13.08
CA HIS A 55 -15.58 -7.46 -12.88
C HIS A 55 -14.81 -7.05 -14.12
N PRO A 56 -14.67 -5.73 -14.36
CA PRO A 56 -14.04 -5.22 -15.57
C PRO A 56 -12.56 -5.58 -15.65
N VAL A 57 -12.13 -5.98 -16.83
CA VAL A 57 -10.74 -6.24 -17.18
C VAL A 57 -10.30 -5.30 -18.29
N LEU A 58 -9.00 -5.03 -18.33
CA LEU A 58 -8.37 -4.23 -19.37
C LEU A 58 -8.07 -5.11 -20.61
N PRO A 59 -7.89 -4.52 -21.81
CA PRO A 59 -7.42 -5.26 -22.97
C PRO A 59 -6.08 -5.96 -22.69
N CYS A 60 -5.90 -7.16 -23.26
CA CYS A 60 -4.61 -7.86 -23.24
C CYS A 60 -3.76 -7.32 -24.40
N THR A 61 -3.06 -6.21 -24.16
CA THR A 61 -2.25 -5.51 -25.14
C THR A 61 -0.82 -5.35 -24.65
N GLU A 62 0.08 -5.15 -25.61
CA GLU A 62 1.37 -4.52 -25.36
C GLU A 62 1.23 -3.03 -25.67
N GLU A 63 1.57 -2.20 -24.73
CA GLU A 63 1.48 -0.75 -24.83
C GLU A 63 2.73 -0.10 -24.25
N VAL A 64 3.00 1.14 -24.65
CA VAL A 64 4.07 1.96 -24.04
C VAL A 64 3.40 3.09 -23.27
N VAL A 65 3.65 3.11 -21.97
CA VAL A 65 3.13 4.15 -21.07
C VAL A 65 4.32 4.82 -20.38
N SER A 66 4.48 6.14 -20.55
CA SER A 66 5.60 6.89 -19.93
C SER A 66 6.98 6.24 -20.20
N SER A 67 7.24 5.83 -21.44
CA SER A 67 8.46 5.14 -21.90
C SER A 67 8.67 3.74 -21.29
N VAL A 68 7.68 3.16 -20.65
CA VAL A 68 7.69 1.80 -20.10
C VAL A 68 6.87 0.88 -21.00
N LYS A 69 7.44 -0.28 -21.39
CA LYS A 69 6.74 -1.31 -22.16
C LYS A 69 5.86 -2.13 -21.21
N VAL A 70 4.54 -2.08 -21.36
CA VAL A 70 3.60 -2.80 -20.49
C VAL A 70 2.93 -3.92 -21.25
N ARG A 71 3.06 -5.15 -20.74
CA ARG A 71 2.39 -6.35 -21.27
C ARG A 71 1.38 -6.86 -20.24
N ARG A 72 0.10 -6.92 -20.67
CA ARG A 72 -1.00 -7.41 -19.83
C ARG A 72 -1.38 -8.83 -20.20
N PHE A 73 -1.35 -9.72 -19.22
CA PHE A 73 -1.70 -11.12 -19.37
C PHE A 73 -3.16 -11.36 -18.96
N LYS A 74 -3.84 -12.18 -19.75
CA LYS A 74 -5.22 -12.58 -19.51
C LYS A 74 -5.32 -13.39 -18.21
N LEU A 75 -6.28 -13.01 -17.38
CA LEU A 75 -6.67 -13.80 -16.21
C LEU A 75 -7.39 -15.08 -16.67
N PHE A 76 -7.07 -16.17 -16.02
CA PHE A 76 -7.76 -17.44 -16.18
C PHE A 76 -8.60 -17.71 -14.94
N HIS A 77 -9.88 -18.02 -15.15
CA HIS A 77 -10.83 -18.28 -14.08
C HIS A 77 -11.30 -19.73 -14.13
N ILE A 78 -11.47 -20.31 -12.96
CA ILE A 78 -12.11 -21.64 -12.78
C ILE A 78 -13.32 -21.50 -11.86
N PRO A 79 -14.35 -22.34 -12.04
CA PRO A 79 -15.50 -22.36 -11.14
C PRO A 79 -15.08 -22.55 -9.68
N LEU A 80 -15.68 -21.78 -8.76
CA LEU A 80 -15.35 -21.82 -7.33
C LEU A 80 -13.84 -21.62 -7.04
N GLN A 81 -13.16 -20.81 -7.85
CA GLN A 81 -11.70 -20.64 -7.84
C GLN A 81 -11.12 -20.51 -6.43
N ARG A 82 -11.64 -19.60 -5.61
CA ARG A 82 -11.09 -19.35 -4.27
C ARG A 82 -11.16 -20.59 -3.37
N LEU A 83 -12.21 -21.40 -3.50
CA LEU A 83 -12.37 -22.64 -2.73
C LEU A 83 -11.40 -23.72 -3.22
N VAL A 84 -11.38 -23.96 -4.54
CA VAL A 84 -10.51 -24.95 -5.18
C VAL A 84 -9.04 -24.66 -4.87
N LEU A 85 -8.59 -23.42 -5.09
CA LEU A 85 -7.23 -23.02 -4.80
C LEU A 85 -6.89 -23.13 -3.30
N LYS A 86 -7.81 -22.76 -2.40
CA LYS A 86 -7.63 -22.93 -0.96
C LYS A 86 -7.43 -24.40 -0.56
N ILE A 87 -8.12 -25.33 -1.22
CA ILE A 87 -7.96 -26.78 -0.96
C ILE A 87 -6.59 -27.24 -1.47
N ILE A 88 -6.23 -26.91 -2.71
CA ILE A 88 -4.96 -27.31 -3.30
C ILE A 88 -3.76 -26.71 -2.54
N SER A 89 -3.86 -25.47 -2.07
CA SER A 89 -2.80 -24.81 -1.30
C SER A 89 -2.49 -25.45 0.05
N LYS A 90 -3.33 -26.38 0.53
CA LYS A 90 -3.01 -27.19 1.74
C LYS A 90 -1.95 -28.26 1.49
N ILE A 91 -1.71 -28.63 0.24
CA ILE A 91 -0.64 -29.57 -0.12
C ILE A 91 0.70 -28.92 0.20
N PRO A 92 1.60 -29.56 0.99
CA PRO A 92 2.81 -28.93 1.50
C PRO A 92 3.96 -28.86 0.48
N ILE A 93 3.64 -28.59 -0.79
CA ILE A 93 4.58 -28.35 -1.88
C ILE A 93 4.65 -26.85 -2.14
N ARG A 94 5.76 -26.20 -1.78
CA ARG A 94 5.90 -24.75 -1.78
C ARG A 94 5.60 -24.09 -3.13
N THR A 95 6.11 -24.67 -4.22
CA THR A 95 5.85 -24.21 -5.59
C THR A 95 4.35 -24.24 -5.91
N LEU A 96 3.69 -25.36 -5.57
CA LEU A 96 2.25 -25.52 -5.77
C LEU A 96 1.47 -24.50 -4.95
N GLN A 97 1.86 -24.27 -3.68
CA GLN A 97 1.25 -23.26 -2.82
C GLN A 97 1.37 -21.84 -3.42
N CYS A 98 2.55 -21.47 -3.95
CA CYS A 98 2.73 -20.19 -4.64
C CYS A 98 1.76 -20.01 -5.81
N LEU A 99 1.48 -21.06 -6.55
CA LEU A 99 0.57 -21.01 -7.71
C LEU A 99 -0.92 -21.07 -7.32
N THR A 100 -1.25 -21.58 -6.12
CA THR A 100 -2.62 -21.91 -5.74
C THR A 100 -3.15 -21.16 -4.52
N PHE A 101 -2.49 -20.09 -4.07
CA PHE A 101 -3.11 -19.20 -3.08
C PHE A 101 -4.42 -18.63 -3.60
N SER A 102 -5.45 -18.63 -2.76
CA SER A 102 -6.83 -18.29 -3.13
C SER A 102 -7.06 -16.86 -3.61
N HIS A 103 -6.11 -16.00 -3.41
CA HIS A 103 -6.13 -14.59 -3.81
C HIS A 103 -5.23 -14.29 -5.02
N ASN A 104 -4.54 -15.31 -5.56
CA ASN A 104 -3.69 -15.12 -6.73
C ASN A 104 -4.46 -14.75 -8.00
N PRO A 105 -3.91 -13.85 -8.83
CA PRO A 105 -4.25 -13.80 -10.24
C PRO A 105 -3.65 -15.02 -10.95
N ILE A 106 -4.46 -15.83 -11.61
CA ILE A 106 -3.97 -16.97 -12.39
C ILE A 106 -3.73 -16.52 -13.81
N MET A 107 -2.47 -16.58 -14.26
CA MET A 107 -2.03 -16.12 -15.57
C MET A 107 -1.13 -17.18 -16.25
N PRO A 108 -1.70 -18.26 -16.82
CA PRO A 108 -0.92 -19.38 -17.38
C PRO A 108 0.04 -18.94 -18.48
N GLU A 109 -0.36 -17.96 -19.29
CA GLU A 109 0.49 -17.41 -20.35
C GLU A 109 1.73 -16.70 -19.82
N MET A 110 1.61 -15.95 -18.70
CA MET A 110 2.77 -15.33 -18.03
C MET A 110 3.78 -16.41 -17.59
N LEU A 111 3.29 -17.48 -16.95
CA LEU A 111 4.15 -18.56 -16.47
C LEU A 111 4.81 -19.35 -17.63
N LYS A 112 4.07 -19.54 -18.74
CA LYS A 112 4.58 -20.15 -19.95
C LYS A 112 5.67 -19.27 -20.60
N LEU A 113 5.41 -17.96 -20.70
CA LEU A 113 6.37 -17.01 -21.24
C LEU A 113 7.64 -16.94 -20.36
N ALA A 114 7.50 -16.86 -19.04
CA ALA A 114 8.62 -16.89 -18.11
C ALA A 114 9.54 -18.13 -18.30
N SER A 115 9.00 -19.23 -18.86
CA SER A 115 9.75 -20.46 -19.12
C SER A 115 10.44 -20.50 -20.49
N ARG A 116 10.00 -19.67 -21.44
CA ARG A 116 10.40 -19.75 -22.87
C ARG A 116 10.70 -18.38 -23.47
N CYS A 117 10.86 -17.36 -22.64
CA CYS A 117 11.10 -15.99 -23.09
C CYS A 117 12.46 -15.90 -23.81
N ASP A 118 12.47 -15.43 -25.05
CA ASP A 118 13.69 -15.21 -25.82
C ASP A 118 14.27 -13.80 -25.57
N GLU A 119 13.46 -12.86 -25.03
CA GLU A 119 13.94 -11.54 -24.66
C GLU A 119 15.05 -11.62 -23.60
N THR A 120 16.03 -10.74 -23.74
CA THR A 120 17.11 -10.60 -22.76
C THR A 120 16.75 -9.55 -21.73
N PHE A 121 16.99 -9.86 -20.47
CA PHE A 121 16.90 -8.92 -19.35
C PHE A 121 18.17 -9.01 -18.51
N ASP A 122 18.58 -7.90 -17.90
CA ASP A 122 19.71 -7.85 -17.00
C ASP A 122 19.30 -8.13 -15.55
N ALA A 123 18.05 -7.83 -15.18
CA ALA A 123 17.46 -8.17 -13.90
C ALA A 123 15.95 -8.29 -13.97
N VAL A 124 15.35 -9.01 -13.02
CA VAL A 124 13.91 -9.12 -12.82
C VAL A 124 13.55 -8.67 -11.40
N HIS A 125 12.62 -7.73 -11.29
CA HIS A 125 12.07 -7.27 -10.03
C HIS A 125 10.59 -7.63 -9.92
N ALA A 126 10.13 -8.12 -8.78
CA ALA A 126 8.74 -8.48 -8.55
C ALA A 126 8.20 -7.96 -7.20
N GLY A 127 6.91 -7.88 -7.08
CA GLY A 127 6.09 -7.62 -5.88
C GLY A 127 4.64 -7.98 -6.19
N CYS A 128 3.75 -7.94 -5.29
CA CYS A 128 3.86 -7.81 -3.84
C CYS A 128 3.20 -9.04 -3.20
N PHE A 129 3.54 -9.33 -1.95
CA PHE A 129 2.81 -10.36 -1.20
C PHE A 129 1.37 -9.86 -0.91
N PRO A 130 0.39 -10.79 -0.84
CA PRO A 130 0.55 -12.23 -0.90
C PRO A 130 0.38 -12.83 -2.32
N TYR A 131 0.43 -12.04 -3.39
CA TYR A 131 0.20 -12.49 -4.77
C TYR A 131 1.42 -13.27 -5.31
N ALA A 132 1.56 -14.50 -4.83
CA ALA A 132 2.76 -15.33 -5.10
C ALA A 132 2.90 -15.77 -6.56
N TYR A 133 1.81 -15.85 -7.34
CA TYR A 133 1.84 -16.35 -8.72
C TYR A 133 2.76 -15.54 -9.64
N PRO A 134 2.59 -14.20 -9.78
CA PRO A 134 3.49 -13.38 -10.59
C PRO A 134 4.94 -13.38 -10.06
N ILE A 135 5.12 -13.38 -8.74
CA ILE A 135 6.45 -13.43 -8.12
C ILE A 135 7.15 -14.77 -8.43
N HIS A 136 6.40 -15.87 -8.41
CA HIS A 136 6.93 -17.19 -8.80
C HIS A 136 7.35 -17.22 -10.28
N ALA A 137 6.59 -16.58 -11.17
CA ALA A 137 6.95 -16.44 -12.57
C ALA A 137 8.27 -15.64 -12.73
N ALA A 138 8.44 -14.55 -11.97
CA ALA A 138 9.67 -13.75 -11.93
C ALA A 138 10.89 -14.58 -11.48
N MET A 139 10.78 -15.25 -10.34
CA MET A 139 11.83 -16.12 -9.81
C MET A 139 12.22 -17.22 -10.82
N LYS A 140 11.23 -17.83 -11.49
CA LYS A 140 11.47 -18.87 -12.50
C LYS A 140 12.23 -18.32 -13.71
N LEU A 141 11.83 -17.15 -14.22
CA LEU A 141 12.50 -16.50 -15.34
C LEU A 141 13.94 -16.13 -14.97
N ALA A 142 14.15 -15.47 -13.83
CA ALA A 142 15.47 -15.09 -13.34
C ALA A 142 16.41 -16.30 -13.25
N LYS A 143 15.93 -17.42 -12.69
CA LYS A 143 16.69 -18.66 -12.58
C LYS A 143 17.07 -19.24 -13.95
N ILE A 144 16.15 -19.24 -14.92
CA ILE A 144 16.41 -19.76 -16.29
C ILE A 144 17.42 -18.87 -17.00
N LYS A 145 17.28 -17.53 -16.89
CA LYS A 145 18.16 -16.57 -17.54
C LYS A 145 19.48 -16.36 -16.79
N LYS A 146 19.59 -16.84 -15.54
CA LYS A 146 20.75 -16.64 -14.64
C LYS A 146 21.04 -15.16 -14.40
N ILE A 147 19.99 -14.39 -14.13
CA ILE A 147 20.04 -12.97 -13.85
C ILE A 147 19.51 -12.67 -12.43
N PRO A 148 19.87 -11.52 -11.81
CA PRO A 148 19.39 -11.16 -10.49
C PRO A 148 17.86 -11.13 -10.38
N PHE A 149 17.35 -11.66 -9.27
CA PHE A 149 15.95 -11.61 -8.87
C PHE A 149 15.79 -10.66 -7.66
N LEU A 150 15.09 -9.56 -7.86
CA LEU A 150 14.81 -8.56 -6.85
C LEU A 150 13.34 -8.66 -6.39
N LEU A 151 13.09 -8.39 -5.12
CA LEU A 151 11.74 -8.52 -4.55
C LEU A 151 11.39 -7.37 -3.61
N THR A 152 10.24 -6.74 -3.84
CA THR A 152 9.60 -5.84 -2.86
C THR A 152 8.39 -6.54 -2.27
N PRO A 153 8.48 -7.10 -1.04
CA PRO A 153 7.44 -7.98 -0.51
C PRO A 153 6.19 -7.25 -0.01
N PHE A 154 6.29 -6.01 0.48
CA PHE A 154 5.19 -5.25 1.07
C PHE A 154 4.48 -6.03 2.19
N LEU A 155 5.20 -6.41 3.24
CA LEU A 155 4.64 -7.21 4.31
C LEU A 155 3.57 -6.45 5.09
N HIS A 156 2.40 -7.06 5.22
CA HIS A 156 1.41 -6.61 6.19
C HIS A 156 1.64 -7.36 7.50
N LEU A 157 2.07 -6.65 8.52
CA LEU A 157 2.54 -7.28 9.77
C LEU A 157 1.51 -7.25 10.90
N GLY A 158 0.37 -6.58 10.69
CA GLY A 158 -0.72 -6.53 11.66
C GLY A 158 -0.32 -5.80 12.95
N ASN A 159 -0.94 -6.16 14.07
CA ASN A 159 -0.59 -5.62 15.38
C ASN A 159 0.88 -5.91 15.70
N LEU A 160 1.67 -4.85 15.95
CA LEU A 160 3.11 -4.97 16.19
C LEU A 160 3.44 -5.62 17.54
N ASP A 161 2.53 -5.53 18.51
CA ASP A 161 2.67 -6.15 19.84
C ASP A 161 2.23 -7.63 19.87
N ASP A 162 1.59 -8.13 18.79
CA ASP A 162 1.20 -9.54 18.66
C ASP A 162 1.93 -10.22 17.48
N PRO A 163 3.08 -10.86 17.74
CA PRO A 163 3.83 -11.56 16.68
C PRO A 163 3.08 -12.78 16.13
N LYS A 164 2.04 -13.25 16.81
CA LYS A 164 1.23 -14.40 16.39
C LYS A 164 -0.05 -14.00 15.67
N ASN A 165 -0.25 -12.71 15.38
CA ASN A 165 -1.46 -12.26 14.71
C ASN A 165 -1.64 -12.92 13.33
N ARG A 166 -2.90 -13.07 12.94
CA ARG A 166 -3.28 -13.79 11.72
C ARG A 166 -2.78 -13.13 10.44
N ILE A 167 -2.69 -11.80 10.42
CA ILE A 167 -2.23 -11.04 9.25
C ILE A 167 -0.75 -11.38 9.00
N ARG A 168 0.11 -11.23 10.01
CA ARG A 168 1.54 -11.56 9.91
C ARG A 168 1.75 -12.99 9.46
N LYS A 169 1.03 -13.97 10.05
CA LYS A 169 1.11 -15.38 9.64
C LYS A 169 0.78 -15.59 8.16
N GLY A 170 -0.17 -14.83 7.63
CA GLY A 170 -0.51 -14.89 6.20
C GLY A 170 0.64 -14.43 5.30
N TYR A 171 1.25 -13.30 5.64
CA TYR A 171 2.33 -12.69 4.86
C TYR A 171 3.71 -13.33 5.09
N THR A 172 3.90 -14.08 6.18
CA THR A 172 5.11 -14.86 6.47
C THR A 172 4.93 -16.36 6.20
N HIS A 173 3.94 -16.73 5.39
CA HIS A 173 3.69 -18.13 5.03
C HIS A 173 4.96 -18.75 4.39
N PRO A 174 5.32 -20.01 4.71
CA PRO A 174 6.56 -20.65 4.23
C PRO A 174 6.75 -20.64 2.71
N ALA A 175 5.66 -20.65 1.92
CA ALA A 175 5.77 -20.53 0.46
C ALA A 175 6.18 -19.12 0.02
N LEU A 176 5.72 -18.07 0.70
CA LEU A 176 6.15 -16.68 0.46
C LEU A 176 7.60 -16.49 0.90
N LEU A 177 7.97 -17.06 2.04
CA LEU A 177 9.37 -17.05 2.51
C LEU A 177 10.31 -17.77 1.56
N MET A 178 9.86 -18.83 0.91
CA MET A 178 10.67 -19.46 -0.14
C MET A 178 10.97 -18.47 -1.28
N LEU A 179 10.00 -17.67 -1.72
CA LEU A 179 10.24 -16.64 -2.74
C LEU A 179 11.22 -15.59 -2.24
N ALA A 180 11.05 -15.09 -1.01
CA ALA A 180 11.94 -14.11 -0.40
C ALA A 180 13.37 -14.65 -0.24
N LYS A 181 13.54 -15.90 0.19
CA LYS A 181 14.86 -16.56 0.33
C LYS A 181 15.60 -16.77 -1.00
N ASN A 182 14.89 -16.79 -2.12
CA ASN A 182 15.48 -16.90 -3.45
C ASN A 182 15.76 -15.54 -4.12
N ALA A 183 15.40 -14.41 -3.48
CA ALA A 183 15.71 -13.09 -4.01
C ALA A 183 17.17 -12.70 -3.68
N ASP A 184 17.85 -12.08 -4.63
CA ASP A 184 19.20 -11.57 -4.46
C ASP A 184 19.21 -10.26 -3.67
N ALA A 185 18.16 -9.43 -3.84
CA ALA A 185 17.90 -8.24 -3.03
C ALA A 185 16.40 -8.14 -2.67
N LEU A 186 16.13 -7.67 -1.44
CA LEU A 186 14.79 -7.37 -0.94
C LEU A 186 14.68 -5.92 -0.52
N PHE A 187 13.56 -5.27 -0.88
CA PHE A 187 13.31 -3.88 -0.56
C PHE A 187 12.20 -3.77 0.49
N ALA A 188 12.62 -3.60 1.74
CA ALA A 188 11.70 -3.44 2.87
C ALA A 188 11.12 -2.02 2.89
N GLN A 189 9.85 -1.92 3.27
CA GLN A 189 9.13 -0.64 3.32
C GLN A 189 9.36 0.09 4.64
N THR A 190 9.60 -0.63 5.74
CA THR A 190 9.82 -0.07 7.08
C THR A 190 10.94 -0.82 7.79
N GLU A 191 11.53 -0.20 8.81
CA GLU A 191 12.52 -0.85 9.68
C GLU A 191 11.97 -2.13 10.30
N PHE A 192 10.68 -2.12 10.69
CA PHE A 192 10.03 -3.28 11.27
C PHE A 192 9.84 -4.42 10.25
N GLU A 193 9.59 -4.10 8.98
CA GLU A 193 9.57 -5.09 7.90
C GLU A 193 10.97 -5.67 7.68
N ALA A 194 12.01 -4.83 7.64
CA ALA A 194 13.39 -5.27 7.50
C ALA A 194 13.79 -6.22 8.62
N GLN A 195 13.56 -5.83 9.88
CA GLN A 195 13.83 -6.67 11.04
C GLN A 195 13.05 -8.00 10.99
N THR A 196 11.77 -7.95 10.58
CA THR A 196 10.96 -9.18 10.43
C THR A 196 11.56 -10.12 9.37
N LEU A 197 12.07 -9.60 8.26
CA LEU A 197 12.75 -10.41 7.24
C LEU A 197 14.04 -11.05 7.77
N GLU A 198 14.83 -10.32 8.55
CA GLU A 198 16.03 -10.84 9.22
C GLU A 198 15.68 -11.96 10.20
N ASP A 199 14.67 -11.75 11.06
CA ASP A 199 14.19 -12.74 12.03
C ASP A 199 13.68 -14.03 11.35
N LEU A 200 13.22 -13.93 10.10
CA LEU A 200 12.78 -15.04 9.27
C LEU A 200 13.94 -15.72 8.49
N GLY A 201 15.16 -15.28 8.73
CA GLY A 201 16.39 -15.89 8.20
C GLY A 201 16.76 -15.44 6.80
N ILE A 202 16.43 -14.20 6.43
CA ILE A 202 17.00 -13.52 5.27
C ILE A 202 18.32 -12.85 5.71
N GLU A 203 19.36 -12.99 4.91
CA GLU A 203 20.65 -12.34 5.21
C GLU A 203 20.53 -10.81 5.18
N PRO A 204 20.99 -10.08 6.23
CA PRO A 204 20.87 -8.62 6.33
C PRO A 204 21.41 -7.87 5.10
N LYS A 205 22.53 -8.33 4.53
CA LYS A 205 23.14 -7.70 3.34
C LYS A 205 22.25 -7.69 2.08
N ARG A 206 21.22 -8.57 2.04
CA ARG A 206 20.24 -8.63 0.94
C ARG A 206 19.01 -7.76 1.22
N ILE A 207 18.85 -7.21 2.41
CA ILE A 207 17.71 -6.42 2.81
C ILE A 207 18.08 -4.93 2.72
N HIS A 208 17.37 -4.21 1.88
CA HIS A 208 17.54 -2.78 1.70
C HIS A 208 16.32 -2.04 2.22
N LEU A 209 16.50 -1.18 3.23
CA LEU A 209 15.42 -0.32 3.71
C LEU A 209 15.18 0.79 2.71
N GLN A 210 14.10 0.69 1.97
CA GLN A 210 13.76 1.62 0.91
C GLN A 210 12.58 2.53 1.31
N GLY A 211 11.45 1.95 1.67
CA GLY A 211 10.22 2.69 1.93
C GLY A 211 9.52 3.17 0.67
N MET A 212 8.44 3.93 0.90
CA MET A 212 7.69 4.61 -0.16
C MET A 212 8.10 6.08 -0.22
N GLY A 213 7.81 6.71 -1.34
CA GLY A 213 7.98 8.14 -1.54
C GLY A 213 6.66 8.86 -1.79
N VAL A 214 6.75 10.18 -1.89
CA VAL A 214 5.67 11.06 -2.29
C VAL A 214 6.18 12.08 -3.32
N ASP A 215 5.29 12.50 -4.20
CA ASP A 215 5.52 13.61 -5.11
C ASP A 215 4.75 14.83 -4.58
N LEU A 216 5.50 15.84 -4.13
CA LEU A 216 4.93 17.05 -3.55
C LEU A 216 4.01 17.81 -4.53
N GLN A 217 4.31 17.80 -5.82
CA GLN A 217 3.46 18.47 -6.81
C GLN A 217 2.10 17.80 -6.96
N SER A 218 2.05 16.48 -6.80
CA SER A 218 0.82 15.69 -6.95
C SER A 218 -0.06 15.65 -5.70
N CYS A 219 0.43 16.05 -4.52
CA CYS A 219 -0.33 15.93 -3.27
C CYS A 219 -0.48 17.23 -2.47
N THR A 220 0.20 18.32 -2.85
CA THR A 220 0.08 19.63 -2.16
C THR A 220 -0.61 20.68 -3.04
N LYS A 221 -0.79 21.89 -2.49
CA LYS A 221 -1.40 23.06 -3.15
C LYS A 221 -2.88 22.85 -3.50
N GLY A 222 -3.59 22.03 -2.75
CA GLY A 222 -5.04 21.89 -2.86
C GLY A 222 -5.77 23.14 -2.35
N ASN A 223 -7.00 23.32 -2.82
CA ASN A 223 -7.87 24.42 -2.44
C ASN A 223 -8.76 24.04 -1.23
N SER A 224 -8.30 24.38 -0.03
CA SER A 224 -9.06 24.12 1.20
C SER A 224 -10.46 24.75 1.20
N ALA A 225 -10.61 25.94 0.63
CA ALA A 225 -11.91 26.62 0.62
C ALA A 225 -12.94 25.87 -0.24
N THR A 226 -12.51 25.28 -1.38
CA THR A 226 -13.37 24.48 -2.24
C THR A 226 -13.93 23.27 -1.51
N ALA A 227 -13.06 22.44 -0.89
CA ALA A 227 -13.52 21.26 -0.18
C ALA A 227 -14.34 21.60 1.06
N ARG A 228 -13.93 22.59 1.88
CA ARG A 228 -14.70 23.01 3.05
C ARG A 228 -16.08 23.53 2.68
N LYS A 229 -16.22 24.27 1.58
CA LYS A 229 -17.52 24.72 1.06
C LYS A 229 -18.39 23.52 0.66
N LEU A 230 -17.83 22.54 -0.06
CA LEU A 230 -18.54 21.32 -0.45
C LEU A 230 -19.03 20.53 0.78
N TRP A 231 -18.22 20.51 1.84
CA TRP A 231 -18.54 19.84 3.11
C TRP A 231 -19.39 20.68 4.06
N GLN A 232 -19.85 21.84 3.64
CA GLN A 232 -20.61 22.78 4.48
C GLN A 232 -19.92 23.04 5.83
N SER A 233 -18.59 23.19 5.78
CA SER A 233 -17.75 23.40 6.96
C SER A 233 -17.35 24.86 7.08
N GLN A 234 -17.37 25.38 8.30
CA GLN A 234 -16.89 26.72 8.59
C GLN A 234 -15.36 26.76 8.65
N PRO A 235 -14.73 27.93 8.49
CA PRO A 235 -13.26 28.05 8.56
C PRO A 235 -12.66 27.53 9.86
N ASN A 236 -13.37 27.66 10.97
CA ASN A 236 -12.92 27.27 12.32
C ASN A 236 -13.32 25.84 12.72
N ASP A 237 -14.07 25.12 11.87
CA ASP A 237 -14.41 23.72 12.15
C ASP A 237 -13.15 22.88 12.15
N ILE A 238 -13.05 21.98 13.12
CA ILE A 238 -11.97 20.97 13.15
C ILE A 238 -12.41 19.77 12.34
N ILE A 239 -11.58 19.38 11.35
CA ILE A 239 -11.88 18.29 10.44
C ILE A 239 -10.87 17.17 10.64
N VAL A 240 -11.37 16.02 11.10
CA VAL A 240 -10.65 14.76 11.10
C VAL A 240 -10.90 14.07 9.75
N GLY A 241 -9.84 13.77 9.02
CA GLY A 241 -9.91 13.09 7.71
C GLY A 241 -9.41 11.67 7.76
N HIS A 242 -9.99 10.82 6.92
CA HIS A 242 -9.57 9.44 6.68
C HIS A 242 -9.69 9.11 5.20
N LEU A 243 -8.64 8.60 4.58
CA LEU A 243 -8.62 8.22 3.16
C LEU A 243 -8.12 6.77 3.02
N ALA A 244 -9.02 5.86 2.65
CA ALA A 244 -8.73 4.44 2.44
C ALA A 244 -9.90 3.75 1.70
N ASN A 245 -9.72 2.48 1.33
CA ASN A 245 -10.87 1.60 1.12
C ASN A 245 -11.56 1.44 2.48
N LEU A 246 -12.74 2.08 2.65
CA LEU A 246 -13.43 2.12 3.93
C LEU A 246 -13.80 0.70 4.37
N SER A 247 -13.11 0.19 5.36
CA SER A 247 -13.23 -1.20 5.82
C SER A 247 -12.79 -1.36 7.28
N TRP A 248 -13.10 -2.51 7.85
CA TRP A 248 -12.58 -2.90 9.17
C TRP A 248 -11.04 -2.98 9.18
N ASP A 249 -10.44 -3.54 8.15
CA ASP A 249 -8.97 -3.67 8.06
C ASP A 249 -8.25 -2.32 8.06
N LYS A 250 -8.88 -1.29 7.48
CA LYS A 250 -8.35 0.08 7.46
C LYS A 250 -8.76 0.91 8.68
N GLY A 251 -9.47 0.29 9.64
CA GLY A 251 -9.91 0.93 10.88
C GLY A 251 -11.01 1.99 10.70
N SER A 252 -11.68 2.01 9.53
CA SER A 252 -12.72 3.01 9.25
C SER A 252 -13.90 2.90 10.21
N THR A 253 -14.24 1.67 10.65
CA THR A 253 -15.30 1.43 11.64
C THR A 253 -14.89 1.89 13.04
N ASP A 254 -13.63 1.69 13.41
CA ASP A 254 -13.12 2.10 14.72
C ASP A 254 -13.05 3.62 14.82
N LEU A 255 -12.70 4.27 13.71
CA LEU A 255 -12.71 5.73 13.65
C LEU A 255 -14.12 6.29 13.83
N LEU A 256 -15.17 5.66 13.27
CA LEU A 256 -16.55 6.02 13.55
C LEU A 256 -16.87 5.94 15.06
N LEU A 257 -16.48 4.84 15.71
CA LEU A 257 -16.73 4.63 17.14
C LEU A 257 -15.92 5.59 18.02
N ALA A 258 -14.67 5.88 17.65
CA ALA A 258 -13.87 6.89 18.36
C ALA A 258 -14.49 8.29 18.25
N MET A 259 -14.95 8.68 17.07
CA MET A 259 -15.64 9.95 16.88
C MET A 259 -16.99 9.98 17.58
N GLU A 260 -17.74 8.88 17.65
CA GLU A 260 -18.97 8.79 18.46
C GLU A 260 -18.68 9.11 19.93
N ILE A 261 -17.60 8.56 20.52
CA ILE A 261 -17.19 8.87 21.90
C ILE A 261 -16.98 10.38 22.06
N LEU A 262 -16.28 11.02 21.12
CA LEU A 262 -16.00 12.46 21.16
C LEU A 262 -17.29 13.29 21.04
N TRP A 263 -18.19 12.92 20.12
CA TRP A 263 -19.45 13.64 19.94
C TRP A 263 -20.38 13.50 21.16
N ARG A 264 -20.40 12.34 21.83
CA ARG A 264 -21.11 12.16 23.09
C ARG A 264 -20.53 13.00 24.22
N ARG A 265 -19.23 13.32 24.17
CA ARG A 265 -18.57 14.27 25.10
C ARG A 265 -18.74 15.74 24.71
N GLY A 266 -19.48 16.04 23.63
CA GLY A 266 -19.77 17.41 23.20
C GLY A 266 -18.78 17.99 22.17
N SER A 267 -17.88 17.20 21.60
CA SER A 267 -16.99 17.69 20.53
C SER A 267 -17.80 18.16 19.31
N ALA A 268 -17.38 19.29 18.72
CA ALA A 268 -17.93 19.81 17.46
C ALA A 268 -17.15 19.36 16.22
N ALA A 269 -16.08 18.58 16.37
CA ALA A 269 -15.24 18.12 15.25
C ALA A 269 -16.07 17.32 14.23
N LYS A 270 -15.77 17.52 12.95
CA LYS A 270 -16.38 16.79 11.83
C LYS A 270 -15.47 15.64 11.38
N LEU A 271 -16.07 14.59 10.83
CA LEU A 271 -15.35 13.47 10.23
C LEU A 271 -15.59 13.45 8.72
N VAL A 272 -14.51 13.42 7.94
CA VAL A 272 -14.57 13.26 6.48
C VAL A 272 -13.93 11.93 6.10
N LEU A 273 -14.72 11.04 5.50
CA LEU A 273 -14.30 9.74 5.02
C LEU A 273 -14.22 9.75 3.48
N ALA A 274 -13.05 9.47 2.94
CA ALA A 274 -12.80 9.41 1.52
C ALA A 274 -12.38 8.00 1.08
N GLY A 275 -12.79 7.62 -0.13
CA GLY A 275 -12.51 6.33 -0.75
C GLY A 275 -13.73 5.42 -0.90
N PRO A 276 -13.58 4.29 -1.62
CA PRO A 276 -14.68 3.34 -1.83
C PRO A 276 -15.05 2.65 -0.53
N ALA A 277 -16.35 2.49 -0.29
CA ALA A 277 -16.86 1.82 0.89
C ALA A 277 -17.08 0.32 0.62
N MET A 278 -16.46 -0.51 1.47
CA MET A 278 -16.62 -1.96 1.40
C MET A 278 -17.94 -2.40 2.05
N PRO A 279 -18.54 -3.52 1.65
CA PRO A 279 -19.83 -3.99 2.17
C PRO A 279 -19.90 -4.10 3.71
N SER A 280 -18.78 -4.47 4.34
CA SER A 280 -18.69 -4.55 5.82
C SER A 280 -18.82 -3.19 6.48
N PHE A 281 -18.19 -2.15 5.91
CA PHE A 281 -18.31 -0.77 6.37
C PHE A 281 -19.74 -0.24 6.17
N GLU A 282 -20.33 -0.45 5.00
CA GLU A 282 -21.70 -0.02 4.71
C GLU A 282 -22.71 -0.63 5.72
N LYS A 283 -22.52 -1.90 6.08
CA LYS A 283 -23.35 -2.55 7.10
C LYS A 283 -23.23 -1.85 8.45
N ALA A 284 -22.02 -1.54 8.89
CA ALA A 284 -21.77 -0.83 10.15
C ALA A 284 -22.32 0.61 10.12
N PHE A 285 -22.12 1.30 9.00
CA PHE A 285 -22.57 2.68 8.84
C PHE A 285 -24.08 2.84 8.83
N ARG A 286 -24.85 1.84 8.30
CA ARG A 286 -26.32 1.88 8.28
C ARG A 286 -26.95 2.06 9.67
N SER A 287 -26.37 1.47 10.70
CA SER A 287 -26.86 1.57 12.09
C SER A 287 -26.16 2.64 12.90
N PHE A 288 -25.21 3.39 12.31
CA PHE A 288 -24.43 4.38 13.03
C PHE A 288 -25.29 5.60 13.42
N PRO A 289 -25.30 6.02 14.71
CA PRO A 289 -26.26 7.03 15.20
C PRO A 289 -25.93 8.47 14.79
N PHE A 290 -24.66 8.80 14.47
CA PHE A 290 -24.21 10.16 14.13
C PHE A 290 -23.87 10.34 12.66
N LYS A 291 -24.67 9.76 11.75
CA LYS A 291 -24.42 9.83 10.29
C LYS A 291 -24.35 11.25 9.76
N ASP A 292 -25.15 12.14 10.32
CA ASP A 292 -25.23 13.56 10.01
C ASP A 292 -23.92 14.34 10.29
N LYS A 293 -23.08 13.80 11.17
CA LYS A 293 -21.75 14.36 11.47
C LYS A 293 -20.62 13.78 10.61
N VAL A 294 -20.92 12.81 9.74
CA VAL A 294 -19.95 12.14 8.87
C VAL A 294 -20.16 12.55 7.43
N ILE A 295 -19.15 13.16 6.86
CA ILE A 295 -19.11 13.51 5.44
C ILE A 295 -18.44 12.36 4.68
N ARG A 296 -19.11 11.83 3.65
CA ARG A 296 -18.57 10.76 2.80
C ARG A 296 -18.41 11.29 1.38
N THR A 297 -17.17 11.33 0.90
CA THR A 297 -16.88 11.87 -0.42
C THR A 297 -16.93 10.80 -1.52
N GLY A 298 -16.81 9.51 -1.16
CA GLY A 298 -16.50 8.46 -2.13
C GLY A 298 -15.04 8.52 -2.59
N PRO A 299 -14.70 7.82 -3.68
CA PRO A 299 -13.38 7.90 -4.31
C PRO A 299 -13.08 9.31 -4.77
N LEU A 300 -11.85 9.77 -4.60
CA LEU A 300 -11.38 11.09 -4.99
C LEU A 300 -10.53 11.01 -6.26
N SER A 301 -10.71 11.97 -7.15
CA SER A 301 -9.75 12.27 -8.22
C SER A 301 -8.45 12.82 -7.64
N ALA A 302 -7.41 12.95 -8.47
CA ALA A 302 -6.12 13.50 -8.03
C ALA A 302 -6.24 14.94 -7.48
N GLU A 303 -7.04 15.79 -8.10
CA GLU A 303 -7.26 17.17 -7.63
C GLU A 303 -8.10 17.21 -6.35
N GLU A 304 -9.21 16.47 -6.30
CA GLU A 304 -10.02 16.38 -5.07
C GLU A 304 -9.22 15.84 -3.89
N LYS A 305 -8.24 14.96 -4.13
CA LYS A 305 -7.35 14.46 -3.08
C LYS A 305 -6.42 15.55 -2.54
N LYS A 306 -5.91 16.45 -3.36
CA LYS A 306 -5.17 17.63 -2.90
C LYS A 306 -6.02 18.53 -2.03
N ASP A 307 -7.24 18.84 -2.50
CA ASP A 307 -8.20 19.67 -1.76
C ASP A 307 -8.59 19.03 -0.43
N PHE A 308 -8.77 17.70 -0.42
CA PHE A 308 -9.03 16.93 0.79
C PHE A 308 -7.93 17.14 1.83
N PHE A 309 -6.66 16.83 1.51
CA PHE A 309 -5.57 16.98 2.47
C PHE A 309 -5.34 18.42 2.90
N ALA A 310 -5.47 19.39 2.00
CA ALA A 310 -5.36 20.81 2.33
C ALA A 310 -6.40 21.25 3.37
N SER A 311 -7.58 20.63 3.37
CA SER A 311 -8.75 21.02 4.18
C SER A 311 -8.82 20.40 5.56
N LEU A 312 -8.03 19.36 5.84
CA LEU A 312 -8.01 18.68 7.12
C LEU A 312 -7.28 19.46 8.19
N ASP A 313 -7.58 19.15 9.45
CA ASP A 313 -6.79 19.54 10.62
C ASP A 313 -6.02 18.35 11.19
N ILE A 314 -6.59 17.15 11.15
CA ILE A 314 -6.00 15.89 11.65
C ILE A 314 -6.26 14.80 10.61
N PHE A 315 -5.26 13.96 10.35
CA PHE A 315 -5.42 12.76 9.54
C PHE A 315 -5.37 11.50 10.39
N ALA A 316 -6.37 10.63 10.28
CA ALA A 316 -6.45 9.39 11.04
C ALA A 316 -6.40 8.17 10.12
N LEU A 317 -5.44 7.26 10.37
CA LEU A 317 -5.32 5.98 9.68
C LEU A 317 -5.13 4.85 10.69
N PRO A 318 -6.17 4.47 11.46
CA PRO A 318 -6.09 3.37 12.42
C PRO A 318 -6.16 2.01 11.72
N SER A 319 -5.29 1.82 10.72
CA SER A 319 -5.24 0.62 9.90
C SER A 319 -4.59 -0.55 10.66
N ARG A 320 -5.23 -1.73 10.57
CA ARG A 320 -4.69 -3.00 11.08
C ARG A 320 -3.78 -3.69 10.08
N SER A 321 -3.96 -3.36 8.80
CA SER A 321 -3.29 -4.07 7.71
C SER A 321 -2.89 -3.10 6.60
N ASP A 322 -1.66 -2.64 6.70
CA ASP A 322 -1.01 -1.81 5.68
C ASP A 322 0.49 -2.08 5.71
N SER A 323 1.14 -2.11 4.56
CA SER A 323 2.59 -2.30 4.49
C SER A 323 3.37 -1.03 4.79
N PHE A 324 2.79 0.15 4.47
CA PHE A 324 3.45 1.44 4.65
C PHE A 324 2.49 2.57 5.03
N GLY A 325 1.40 2.76 4.26
CA GLY A 325 0.46 3.86 4.44
C GLY A 325 0.91 5.14 3.72
N ILE A 326 1.06 5.10 2.39
CA ILE A 326 1.49 6.25 1.57
C ILE A 326 0.66 7.53 1.84
N VAL A 327 -0.61 7.39 2.19
CA VAL A 327 -1.50 8.52 2.53
C VAL A 327 -1.02 9.30 3.77
N LEU A 328 -0.19 8.72 4.64
CA LEU A 328 0.45 9.43 5.75
C LEU A 328 1.47 10.43 5.23
N LEU A 329 2.23 10.06 4.19
CA LEU A 329 3.17 10.99 3.56
C LEU A 329 2.44 12.17 2.92
N GLU A 330 1.28 11.91 2.30
CA GLU A 330 0.44 12.94 1.70
C GLU A 330 -0.16 13.87 2.76
N ALA A 331 -0.57 13.33 3.92
CA ALA A 331 -1.00 14.12 5.07
C ALA A 331 0.14 14.99 5.63
N TRP A 332 1.30 14.41 5.86
CA TRP A 332 2.48 15.16 6.33
C TRP A 332 2.96 16.20 5.32
N ALA A 333 2.91 15.92 4.02
CA ALA A 333 3.25 16.91 2.99
C ALA A 333 2.35 18.15 3.07
N ASN A 334 1.14 18.02 3.61
CA ASN A 334 0.20 19.11 3.89
C ASN A 334 0.25 19.60 5.37
N GLY A 335 1.26 19.21 6.12
CA GLY A 335 1.44 19.63 7.52
C GLY A 335 0.37 19.08 8.48
N LYS A 336 -0.26 17.95 8.17
CA LYS A 336 -1.31 17.37 9.00
C LYS A 336 -0.75 16.34 9.98
N PRO A 337 -1.01 16.45 11.29
CA PRO A 337 -0.63 15.41 12.25
C PRO A 337 -1.40 14.14 11.96
N CYS A 338 -0.71 12.99 12.15
CA CYS A 338 -1.29 11.68 11.91
C CYS A 338 -1.61 10.95 13.21
N VAL A 339 -2.77 10.28 13.27
CA VAL A 339 -3.12 9.34 14.35
C VAL A 339 -3.26 7.94 13.75
N VAL A 340 -2.48 6.99 14.26
CA VAL A 340 -2.41 5.63 13.72
C VAL A 340 -2.48 4.57 14.82
N TYR A 341 -2.89 3.37 14.46
CA TYR A 341 -2.70 2.20 15.32
C TYR A 341 -1.24 1.72 15.31
N LYS A 342 -0.77 1.14 16.41
CA LYS A 342 0.50 0.41 16.50
C LYS A 342 0.41 -0.90 15.71
N ALA A 343 0.24 -0.77 14.40
CA ALA A 343 0.03 -1.88 13.49
C ALA A 343 0.64 -1.62 12.10
N GLY A 344 1.25 -2.64 11.52
CA GLY A 344 1.84 -2.63 10.18
C GLY A 344 2.80 -1.47 9.95
N GLY A 345 2.87 -1.04 8.68
CA GLY A 345 3.68 0.08 8.26
C GLY A 345 3.35 1.40 8.95
N PRO A 346 2.07 1.81 9.04
CA PRO A 346 1.69 3.05 9.74
C PRO A 346 2.22 3.15 11.16
N GLY A 347 2.06 2.07 11.95
CA GLY A 347 2.53 2.04 13.34
C GLY A 347 4.05 2.02 13.51
N SER A 348 4.78 1.61 12.47
CA SER A 348 6.24 1.63 12.43
C SER A 348 6.79 2.96 11.86
N LEU A 349 6.03 3.62 10.98
CA LEU A 349 6.43 4.83 10.29
C LEU A 349 6.29 6.09 11.16
N VAL A 350 5.17 6.19 11.87
CA VAL A 350 4.86 7.34 12.74
C VAL A 350 5.65 7.25 14.04
N LYS A 351 6.40 8.31 14.34
CA LYS A 351 7.13 8.44 15.61
C LYS A 351 6.21 9.10 16.64
N HIS A 352 5.79 8.31 17.63
CA HIS A 352 4.85 8.75 18.66
C HIS A 352 5.32 10.04 19.34
N GLU A 353 4.41 11.02 19.46
CA GLU A 353 4.63 12.37 20.05
C GLU A 353 5.73 13.22 19.35
N SER A 354 6.23 12.77 18.21
CA SER A 354 7.21 13.50 17.41
C SER A 354 6.61 14.03 16.11
N ASP A 355 5.92 13.18 15.33
CA ASP A 355 5.30 13.56 14.05
C ASP A 355 3.87 13.02 13.90
N GLY A 356 3.32 12.45 14.97
CA GLY A 356 1.97 11.94 15.08
C GLY A 356 1.75 11.21 16.40
N LEU A 357 0.58 10.59 16.53
CA LEU A 357 0.23 9.79 17.71
C LEU A 357 0.00 8.34 17.29
N VAL A 358 0.69 7.42 17.98
CA VAL A 358 0.52 5.98 17.80
C VAL A 358 -0.22 5.44 19.02
N VAL A 359 -1.33 4.73 18.79
CA VAL A 359 -2.16 4.17 19.87
C VAL A 359 -2.22 2.64 19.72
N PRO A 360 -2.53 1.90 20.82
CA PRO A 360 -2.63 0.43 20.75
C PRO A 360 -3.63 -0.01 19.68
N CYS A 361 -3.28 -1.09 18.95
CA CYS A 361 -4.17 -1.65 17.94
C CYS A 361 -5.48 -2.16 18.60
N ASP A 362 -6.61 -1.89 17.96
CA ASP A 362 -7.96 -2.24 18.44
C ASP A 362 -8.46 -1.48 19.69
N ASP A 363 -7.70 -0.49 20.17
CA ASP A 363 -8.12 0.33 21.32
C ASP A 363 -8.81 1.63 20.85
N ILE A 364 -10.14 1.55 20.74
CA ILE A 364 -10.99 2.67 20.32
C ILE A 364 -10.95 3.83 21.33
N ASN A 365 -10.83 3.55 22.62
CA ASN A 365 -10.75 4.59 23.65
C ASN A 365 -9.45 5.38 23.54
N SER A 366 -8.32 4.70 23.38
CA SER A 366 -7.03 5.36 23.13
C SER A 366 -7.04 6.14 21.81
N LEU A 367 -7.70 5.64 20.75
CA LEU A 367 -7.88 6.36 19.50
C LEU A 367 -8.69 7.65 19.72
N ALA A 368 -9.82 7.58 20.44
CA ALA A 368 -10.63 8.75 20.79
C ALA A 368 -9.83 9.77 21.62
N THR A 369 -9.09 9.32 22.61
CA THR A 369 -8.25 10.19 23.47
C THR A 369 -7.15 10.90 22.67
N ALA A 370 -6.50 10.20 21.74
CA ALA A 370 -5.48 10.78 20.87
C ALA A 370 -6.06 11.84 19.93
N LEU A 371 -7.23 11.58 19.35
CA LEU A 371 -7.94 12.56 18.53
C LEU A 371 -8.36 13.77 19.37
N GLU A 372 -8.94 13.55 20.56
CA GLU A 372 -9.35 14.62 21.49
C GLU A 372 -8.18 15.53 21.88
N LYS A 373 -7.01 14.95 22.17
CA LYS A 373 -5.76 15.66 22.46
C LYS A 373 -5.40 16.66 21.33
N LEU A 374 -5.46 16.21 20.06
CA LEU A 374 -5.13 17.06 18.91
C LEU A 374 -6.25 18.06 18.57
N ILE A 375 -7.52 17.75 18.88
CA ILE A 375 -8.66 18.65 18.69
C ILE A 375 -8.57 19.83 19.66
N ILE A 376 -8.20 19.58 20.92
CA ILE A 376 -8.14 20.58 21.98
C ILE A 376 -6.82 21.38 21.92
N ASP A 377 -5.70 20.69 21.78
CA ASP A 377 -4.38 21.32 21.74
C ASP A 377 -3.91 21.57 20.29
N ARG A 378 -4.34 22.72 19.77
CA ARG A 378 -3.99 23.19 18.42
C ARG A 378 -2.49 23.35 18.22
N LYS A 379 -1.77 23.80 19.25
CA LYS A 379 -0.33 24.00 19.18
C LYS A 379 0.41 22.67 19.01
N LEU A 380 0.01 21.67 19.78
CA LEU A 380 0.56 20.30 19.61
C LEU A 380 0.24 19.75 18.22
N SER A 381 -1.00 19.93 17.76
CA SER A 381 -1.44 19.49 16.43
C SER A 381 -0.55 20.08 15.32
N GLU A 382 -0.33 21.40 15.35
CA GLU A 382 0.54 22.11 14.41
C GLU A 382 2.01 21.66 14.51
N GLN A 383 2.54 21.46 15.72
CA GLN A 383 3.90 20.99 15.94
C GLN A 383 4.15 19.61 15.33
N LEU A 384 3.25 18.65 15.58
CA LEU A 384 3.36 17.29 15.05
C LEU A 384 3.23 17.29 13.51
N GLY A 385 2.31 18.06 12.97
CA GLY A 385 2.15 18.21 11.52
C GLY A 385 3.38 18.82 10.85
N ALA A 386 3.95 19.86 11.43
CA ALA A 386 5.17 20.51 10.94
C ALA A 386 6.39 19.57 11.02
N ALA A 387 6.50 18.76 12.08
CA ALA A 387 7.57 17.78 12.21
C ALA A 387 7.44 16.69 11.14
N GLY A 388 6.24 16.18 10.88
CA GLY A 388 5.98 15.24 9.79
C GLY A 388 6.32 15.84 8.41
N ASN A 389 5.89 17.07 8.16
CA ASN A 389 6.21 17.79 6.91
C ASN A 389 7.72 17.95 6.72
N SER A 390 8.47 18.28 7.78
CA SER A 390 9.93 18.40 7.74
C SER A 390 10.63 17.09 7.35
N ARG A 391 10.07 15.93 7.71
CA ARG A 391 10.58 14.63 7.31
C ARG A 391 10.39 14.33 5.82
N ILE A 392 9.32 14.83 5.20
CA ILE A 392 9.01 14.53 3.80
C ILE A 392 10.17 14.90 2.88
N ALA A 393 10.66 16.12 2.96
CA ALA A 393 11.74 16.59 2.09
C ALA A 393 13.07 15.85 2.34
N LYS A 394 13.28 15.37 3.57
CA LYS A 394 14.53 14.72 3.97
C LYS A 394 14.55 13.22 3.66
N GLU A 395 13.39 12.54 3.80
CA GLU A 395 13.36 11.10 3.88
C GLU A 395 12.45 10.43 2.83
N PHE A 396 11.47 11.16 2.24
CA PHE A 396 10.35 10.52 1.55
C PHE A 396 10.07 11.04 0.13
N LEU A 397 11.04 11.59 -0.56
CA LEU A 397 10.91 11.86 -1.99
C LEU A 397 11.18 10.59 -2.80
N TRP A 398 10.38 10.33 -3.84
CA TRP A 398 10.53 9.13 -4.69
C TRP A 398 11.95 8.96 -5.21
N GLU A 399 12.60 10.04 -5.64
CA GLU A 399 13.96 9.95 -6.18
C GLU A 399 14.94 9.38 -5.15
N GLN A 400 14.87 9.86 -3.89
CA GLN A 400 15.74 9.36 -2.82
C GLN A 400 15.50 7.87 -2.55
N LYS A 401 14.21 7.44 -2.58
CA LYS A 401 13.84 6.04 -2.36
C LYS A 401 14.34 5.13 -3.49
N PHE A 402 14.22 5.58 -4.71
CA PHE A 402 14.64 4.77 -5.86
C PHE A 402 16.15 4.74 -6.08
N GLN A 403 16.92 5.70 -5.54
CA GLN A 403 18.38 5.61 -5.45
C GLN A 403 18.83 4.38 -4.65
N VAL A 404 18.08 3.97 -3.61
CA VAL A 404 18.35 2.73 -2.85
C VAL A 404 18.21 1.51 -3.77
N PHE A 405 17.15 1.48 -4.59
CA PHE A 405 16.93 0.41 -5.56
C PHE A 405 18.05 0.35 -6.60
N GLU A 406 18.38 1.50 -7.20
CA GLU A 406 19.41 1.62 -8.24
C GLU A 406 20.79 1.20 -7.70
N SER A 407 21.14 1.60 -6.47
CA SER A 407 22.39 1.21 -5.83
C SER A 407 22.48 -0.30 -5.59
N ALA A 408 21.42 -0.90 -5.10
CA ALA A 408 21.36 -2.35 -4.91
C ALA A 408 21.43 -3.11 -6.24
N LEU A 409 20.70 -2.65 -7.27
CA LEU A 409 20.73 -3.21 -8.61
C LEU A 409 22.16 -3.18 -9.19
N ASN A 410 22.82 -2.03 -9.13
CA ASN A 410 24.20 -1.85 -9.64
C ASN A 410 25.24 -2.72 -8.91
N SER A 411 24.97 -3.13 -7.68
CA SER A 411 25.86 -4.03 -6.94
C SER A 411 25.71 -5.51 -7.33
N LEU A 412 24.65 -5.86 -8.06
CA LEU A 412 24.34 -7.24 -8.47
C LEU A 412 24.69 -7.53 -9.93
N ILE A 413 24.89 -6.49 -10.74
CA ILE A 413 25.23 -6.57 -12.17
C ILE A 413 26.70 -6.16 -12.39
#